data_54c5c3884a606668d912ea9f70cba938
#
_entry.id   54c5c3884a606668d912ea9f70cba938
#
_cell.length_a   1.000
_cell.length_b   1.000
_cell.length_c   1.000
_cell.angle_alpha   90.00
_cell.angle_beta   90.00
_cell.angle_gamma   90.00
#
_symmetry.space_group_name_H-M   'P 1'
#
loop_
_entity.id
_entity.type
_entity.pdbx_description
1 polymer ?
#
loop_
_entity_poly.entity_id
_entity_poly.type
_entity_poly.pdbx_seq_one_letter_code
_entity_poly.pdbx_strand_id
1 'polypeptide(L)'
;MRCIFITLLSCALSGCLGAPEGVSPVKDFELDRYLGKWFEVARLDHSFERGLSGVTAEYSMREDGGVRVINSGLSDDTGDYSEAEGRAYFVESQDQGYLKVSFFGPFFGSYIVFELDVEGYEYAFVAGNSTDYLWLLARTPEVSEEVMKRFIERSAA
;
A
#
# COMPACT_ATOMS: atom_id res chain seq x y z
N MET A 1 8.37 52.17 21.61
CA MET A 1 8.87 50.95 20.92
C MET A 1 7.80 49.84 21.06
N ARG A 2 7.09 49.56 19.96
CA ARG A 2 6.06 48.49 19.93
C ARG A 2 6.68 47.26 19.29
N CYS A 3 6.89 46.22 20.07
CA CYS A 3 7.33 44.92 19.57
C CYS A 3 6.13 44.22 18.91
N ILE A 4 6.21 44.03 17.59
CA ILE A 4 5.27 43.23 16.82
C ILE A 4 5.72 41.77 16.95
N PHE A 5 4.97 40.94 17.67
CA PHE A 5 5.14 39.50 17.67
C PHE A 5 4.51 38.93 16.36
N ILE A 6 5.35 38.52 15.45
CA ILE A 6 4.92 37.76 14.27
C ILE A 6 4.77 36.31 14.72
N THR A 7 3.52 35.87 14.92
CA THR A 7 3.19 34.47 15.14
C THR A 7 3.29 33.75 13.80
N LEU A 8 4.36 32.98 13.58
CA LEU A 8 4.44 32.06 12.44
C LEU A 8 3.38 30.97 12.65
N LEU A 9 2.31 31.04 11.88
CA LEU A 9 1.32 29.97 11.73
C LEU A 9 1.95 28.87 10.88
N SER A 10 2.53 27.85 11.54
CA SER A 10 3.00 26.65 10.88
C SER A 10 1.79 25.87 10.37
N CYS A 11 1.45 26.03 9.08
CA CYS A 11 0.56 25.11 8.38
C CYS A 11 1.26 23.75 8.28
N ALA A 12 0.92 22.86 9.19
CA ALA A 12 1.23 21.44 9.03
C ALA A 12 0.48 20.95 7.78
N LEU A 13 1.21 20.75 6.70
CA LEU A 13 0.76 20.00 5.53
C LEU A 13 0.57 18.54 5.99
N SER A 14 -0.61 18.25 6.53
CA SER A 14 -1.05 16.87 6.75
C SER A 14 -1.20 16.25 5.37
N GLY A 15 -0.17 15.53 4.91
CA GLY A 15 -0.31 14.62 3.80
C GLY A 15 -1.43 13.62 4.11
N CYS A 16 -2.01 13.00 3.08
CA CYS A 16 -3.06 11.97 3.20
C CYS A 16 -2.52 10.66 3.83
N LEU A 17 -1.83 10.78 4.96
CA LEU A 17 -1.37 9.67 5.79
C LEU A 17 -2.37 9.47 6.93
N GLY A 18 -2.57 8.24 7.30
CA GLY A 18 -3.49 7.81 8.34
C GLY A 18 -4.00 6.42 8.03
N ALA A 19 -4.63 5.79 9.01
CA ALA A 19 -5.31 4.51 8.87
C ALA A 19 -6.82 4.73 8.98
N PRO A 20 -7.64 3.98 8.23
CA PRO A 20 -9.08 3.93 8.48
C PRO A 20 -9.36 3.45 9.90
N GLU A 21 -10.53 3.80 10.44
CA GLU A 21 -10.96 3.30 11.75
C GLU A 21 -10.99 1.76 11.76
N GLY A 22 -10.46 1.16 12.81
CA GLY A 22 -10.38 -0.30 12.94
C GLY A 22 -9.21 -0.96 12.18
N VAL A 23 -8.46 -0.21 11.37
CA VAL A 23 -7.28 -0.74 10.66
C VAL A 23 -6.01 -0.42 11.45
N SER A 24 -5.27 -1.48 11.80
CA SER A 24 -3.97 -1.36 12.47
C SER A 24 -2.91 -2.16 11.71
N PRO A 25 -1.70 -1.63 11.54
CA PRO A 25 -0.64 -2.36 10.85
C PRO A 25 -0.23 -3.60 11.64
N VAL A 26 0.15 -4.65 10.92
CA VAL A 26 0.77 -5.82 11.52
C VAL A 26 2.09 -5.44 12.19
N LYS A 27 2.40 -6.13 13.29
CA LYS A 27 3.67 -6.02 14.03
C LYS A 27 4.61 -7.13 13.58
N ASP A 28 5.88 -7.00 13.98
CA ASP A 28 6.94 -7.96 13.64
C ASP A 28 7.07 -8.16 12.11
N PHE A 29 6.87 -7.07 11.37
CA PHE A 29 6.95 -7.05 9.92
C PHE A 29 8.40 -7.13 9.46
N GLU A 30 8.70 -8.10 8.60
CA GLU A 30 10.04 -8.32 8.05
C GLU A 30 10.07 -7.92 6.57
N LEU A 31 10.60 -6.74 6.27
CA LEU A 31 10.63 -6.23 4.90
C LEU A 31 11.31 -7.18 3.92
N ASP A 32 12.43 -7.79 4.30
CA ASP A 32 13.19 -8.69 3.42
C ASP A 32 12.36 -9.88 2.94
N ARG A 33 11.39 -10.33 3.75
CA ARG A 33 10.45 -11.40 3.38
C ARG A 33 9.30 -10.89 2.52
N TYR A 34 9.01 -9.60 2.62
CA TYR A 34 7.92 -8.95 1.86
C TYR A 34 8.36 -8.52 0.47
N LEU A 35 9.66 -8.32 0.23
CA LEU A 35 10.21 -7.97 -1.08
C LEU A 35 9.87 -9.00 -2.16
N GLY A 36 10.05 -8.60 -3.42
CA GLY A 36 9.78 -9.41 -4.60
C GLY A 36 8.37 -9.16 -5.16
N LYS A 37 7.90 -10.13 -5.93
CA LYS A 37 6.65 -10.01 -6.71
C LYS A 37 5.44 -10.50 -5.91
N TRP A 38 4.36 -9.71 -6.03
CA TRP A 38 3.04 -10.01 -5.52
C TRP A 38 2.01 -9.87 -6.65
N PHE A 39 1.03 -10.74 -6.66
CA PHE A 39 -0.14 -10.66 -7.55
C PHE A 39 -1.28 -9.98 -6.79
N GLU A 40 -1.96 -9.05 -7.44
CA GLU A 40 -3.20 -8.50 -6.94
C GLU A 40 -4.33 -9.47 -7.28
N VAL A 41 -4.83 -10.17 -6.26
CA VAL A 41 -5.89 -11.18 -6.41
C VAL A 41 -7.27 -10.52 -6.38
N ALA A 42 -7.44 -9.51 -5.53
CA ALA A 42 -8.67 -8.73 -5.42
C ALA A 42 -8.37 -7.31 -4.94
N ARG A 43 -9.24 -6.38 -5.31
CA ARG A 43 -9.23 -4.99 -4.83
C ARG A 43 -10.63 -4.41 -4.79
N LEU A 44 -10.81 -3.31 -4.05
CA LEU A 44 -11.91 -2.40 -4.30
C LEU A 44 -11.62 -1.57 -5.55
N ASP A 45 -12.66 -1.25 -6.32
CA ASP A 45 -12.51 -0.46 -7.54
C ASP A 45 -12.13 1.00 -7.23
N HIS A 46 -10.99 1.44 -7.73
CA HIS A 46 -10.52 2.81 -7.61
C HIS A 46 -9.92 3.32 -8.92
N SER A 47 -9.86 4.63 -9.07
CA SER A 47 -9.66 5.30 -10.36
C SER A 47 -8.29 5.04 -11.02
N PHE A 48 -7.22 4.79 -10.24
CA PHE A 48 -5.88 4.65 -10.81
C PHE A 48 -5.54 3.24 -11.32
N GLU A 49 -6.33 2.22 -10.95
CA GLU A 49 -6.18 0.84 -11.46
C GLU A 49 -7.42 0.36 -12.23
N ARG A 50 -8.42 1.23 -12.37
CA ARG A 50 -9.63 0.90 -13.13
C ARG A 50 -9.30 0.59 -14.58
N GLY A 51 -9.83 -0.53 -15.10
CA GLY A 51 -9.57 -1.01 -16.46
C GLY A 51 -8.22 -1.70 -16.62
N LEU A 52 -7.58 -2.09 -15.50
CA LEU A 52 -6.39 -2.95 -15.51
C LEU A 52 -6.72 -4.34 -14.99
N SER A 53 -6.18 -5.36 -15.65
CA SER A 53 -6.22 -6.76 -15.23
C SER A 53 -4.82 -7.35 -15.09
N GLY A 54 -4.72 -8.48 -14.39
CA GLY A 54 -3.43 -9.15 -14.16
C GLY A 54 -2.43 -8.27 -13.43
N VAL A 55 -2.90 -7.40 -12.54
CA VAL A 55 -2.06 -6.44 -11.83
C VAL A 55 -1.08 -7.15 -10.91
N THR A 56 0.15 -6.70 -10.93
CA THR A 56 1.22 -7.17 -10.03
C THR A 56 1.95 -5.98 -9.43
N ALA A 57 2.50 -6.19 -8.23
CA ALA A 57 3.40 -5.26 -7.58
C ALA A 57 4.74 -5.96 -7.32
N GLU A 58 5.83 -5.29 -7.63
CA GLU A 58 7.18 -5.78 -7.34
C GLU A 58 7.89 -4.79 -6.42
N TYR A 59 8.38 -5.29 -5.29
CA TYR A 59 9.07 -4.50 -4.26
C TYR A 59 10.54 -4.86 -4.22
N SER A 60 11.40 -3.84 -4.26
CA SER A 60 12.86 -4.00 -4.14
C SER A 60 13.48 -2.88 -3.32
N MET A 61 14.64 -3.14 -2.73
CA MET A 61 15.35 -2.12 -1.94
C MET A 61 15.91 -1.02 -2.85
N ARG A 62 15.83 0.21 -2.35
CA ARG A 62 16.48 1.38 -2.92
C ARG A 62 17.78 1.68 -2.19
N GLU A 63 18.70 2.37 -2.85
CA GLU A 63 19.97 2.79 -2.25
C GLU A 63 19.78 3.77 -1.07
N ASP A 64 18.68 4.52 -1.05
CA ASP A 64 18.34 5.47 0.01
C ASP A 64 17.66 4.81 1.23
N GLY A 65 17.55 3.48 1.26
CA GLY A 65 16.90 2.71 2.32
C GLY A 65 15.38 2.62 2.20
N GLY A 66 14.79 3.23 1.18
CA GLY A 66 13.38 3.07 0.84
C GLY A 66 13.10 1.82 0.02
N VAL A 67 11.85 1.64 -0.39
CA VAL A 67 11.37 0.54 -1.22
C VAL A 67 10.96 1.09 -2.59
N ARG A 68 11.50 0.50 -3.65
CA ARG A 68 11.03 0.72 -5.01
C ARG A 68 9.81 -0.16 -5.24
N VAL A 69 8.77 0.42 -5.81
CA VAL A 69 7.51 -0.27 -6.11
C VAL A 69 7.27 -0.19 -7.62
N ILE A 70 7.12 -1.33 -8.28
CA ILE A 70 6.71 -1.40 -9.68
C ILE A 70 5.34 -2.05 -9.73
N ASN A 71 4.32 -1.28 -10.07
CA ASN A 71 3.00 -1.80 -10.37
C ASN A 71 2.88 -2.00 -11.88
N SER A 72 2.38 -3.15 -12.29
CA SER A 72 2.21 -3.51 -13.70
C SER A 72 0.85 -4.13 -13.93
N GLY A 73 0.28 -3.92 -15.11
CA GLY A 73 -1.02 -4.49 -15.48
C GLY A 73 -1.28 -4.40 -16.98
N LEU A 74 -2.30 -5.10 -17.43
CA LEU A 74 -2.80 -5.05 -18.80
C LEU A 74 -4.04 -4.16 -18.86
N SER A 75 -4.06 -3.24 -19.84
CA SER A 75 -5.27 -2.46 -20.15
C SER A 75 -6.34 -3.38 -20.72
N ASP A 76 -7.52 -3.41 -20.08
CA ASP A 76 -8.65 -4.20 -20.54
C ASP A 76 -9.19 -3.73 -21.90
N ASP A 77 -9.03 -2.42 -22.20
CA ASP A 77 -9.52 -1.83 -23.45
C ASP A 77 -8.59 -2.10 -24.64
N THR A 78 -7.28 -2.02 -24.42
CA THR A 78 -6.29 -2.09 -25.52
C THR A 78 -5.43 -3.36 -25.48
N GLY A 79 -5.35 -4.05 -24.35
CA GLY A 79 -4.44 -5.17 -24.13
C GLY A 79 -2.97 -4.74 -23.99
N ASP A 80 -2.71 -3.43 -23.94
CA ASP A 80 -1.36 -2.91 -23.75
C ASP A 80 -0.89 -3.11 -22.30
N TYR A 81 0.37 -3.46 -22.18
CA TYR A 81 1.03 -3.54 -20.87
C TYR A 81 1.38 -2.13 -20.38
N SER A 82 1.03 -1.85 -19.14
CA SER A 82 1.39 -0.60 -18.48
C SER A 82 2.18 -0.86 -17.20
N GLU A 83 3.05 0.07 -16.86
CA GLU A 83 3.90 0.01 -15.67
C GLU A 83 3.98 1.38 -15.02
N ALA A 84 3.93 1.41 -13.71
CA ALA A 84 4.13 2.61 -12.91
C ALA A 84 5.17 2.34 -11.83
N GLU A 85 6.18 3.22 -11.73
CA GLU A 85 7.19 3.16 -10.70
C GLU A 85 6.86 4.13 -9.56
N GLY A 86 6.86 3.61 -8.34
CA GLY A 86 6.70 4.35 -7.12
C GLY A 86 7.85 4.12 -6.13
N ARG A 87 7.79 4.85 -5.04
CA ARG A 87 8.70 4.72 -3.90
C ARG A 87 7.92 4.68 -2.60
N ALA A 88 8.35 3.83 -1.68
CA ALA A 88 7.73 3.72 -0.36
C ALA A 88 8.76 3.84 0.76
N TYR A 89 8.30 4.33 1.91
CA TYR A 89 9.11 4.50 3.11
C TYR A 89 8.28 4.15 4.33
N PHE A 90 8.89 3.59 5.36
CA PHE A 90 8.20 3.38 6.63
C PHE A 90 7.74 4.71 7.23
N VAL A 91 6.55 4.71 7.82
CA VAL A 91 5.97 5.91 8.47
C VAL A 91 6.46 6.01 9.91
N GLU A 92 6.50 4.89 10.61
CA GLU A 92 6.93 4.78 11.99
C GLU A 92 8.14 3.85 12.11
N SER A 93 7.94 2.67 12.66
CA SER A 93 8.98 1.66 12.86
C SER A 93 9.05 0.67 11.69
N GLN A 94 10.26 0.16 11.41
CA GLN A 94 10.47 -0.81 10.31
C GLN A 94 9.88 -2.21 10.62
N ASP A 95 9.54 -2.49 11.86
CA ASP A 95 8.88 -3.70 12.32
C ASP A 95 7.34 -3.64 12.26
N GLN A 96 6.80 -2.56 11.68
CA GLN A 96 5.36 -2.41 11.44
C GLN A 96 5.07 -2.36 9.95
N GLY A 97 4.02 -3.04 9.54
CA GLY A 97 3.54 -3.04 8.15
C GLY A 97 2.88 -1.73 7.73
N TYR A 98 3.50 -0.58 8.08
CA TYR A 98 2.97 0.74 7.75
C TYR A 98 3.99 1.57 6.96
N LEU A 99 3.73 1.71 5.67
CA LEU A 99 4.52 2.51 4.76
C LEU A 99 3.67 3.66 4.18
N LYS A 100 4.35 4.63 3.63
CA LYS A 100 3.77 5.62 2.73
C LYS A 100 4.33 5.39 1.33
N VAL A 101 3.49 5.43 0.32
CA VAL A 101 3.86 5.19 -1.08
C VAL A 101 3.51 6.39 -1.95
N SER A 102 4.38 6.69 -2.91
CA SER A 102 4.18 7.75 -3.90
C SER A 102 4.53 7.25 -5.29
N PHE A 103 3.60 7.40 -6.23
CA PHE A 103 3.82 7.26 -7.67
C PHE A 103 3.95 8.63 -8.34
N PHE A 104 3.48 9.69 -7.69
CA PHE A 104 3.52 11.06 -8.18
C PHE A 104 4.00 11.97 -7.03
N GLY A 105 5.31 12.17 -6.93
CA GLY A 105 5.86 13.05 -5.90
C GLY A 105 5.43 14.51 -6.10
N PRO A 106 5.17 15.28 -5.03
CA PRO A 106 5.55 15.00 -3.62
C PRO A 106 4.45 14.30 -2.80
N PHE A 107 3.38 13.81 -3.43
CA PHE A 107 2.21 13.24 -2.73
C PHE A 107 2.45 11.78 -2.34
N PHE A 108 2.14 11.46 -1.08
CA PHE A 108 2.22 10.11 -0.52
C PHE A 108 0.85 9.68 -0.01
N GLY A 109 0.49 8.43 -0.26
CA GLY A 109 -0.64 7.75 0.35
C GLY A 109 -0.19 6.71 1.38
N SER A 110 -1.09 6.34 2.30
CA SER A 110 -0.84 5.24 3.23
C SER A 110 -0.87 3.89 2.51
N TYR A 111 0.00 3.00 2.96
CA TYR A 111 0.07 1.60 2.58
C TYR A 111 0.21 0.78 3.86
N ILE A 112 -0.89 0.17 4.30
CA ILE A 112 -1.00 -0.47 5.60
C ILE A 112 -1.26 -1.95 5.40
N VAL A 113 -0.27 -2.78 5.67
CA VAL A 113 -0.46 -4.23 5.76
C VAL A 113 -1.12 -4.50 7.10
N PHE A 114 -2.44 -4.78 7.09
CA PHE A 114 -3.21 -4.98 8.31
C PHE A 114 -3.51 -6.45 8.60
N GLU A 115 -3.24 -7.32 7.65
CA GLU A 115 -3.20 -8.77 7.82
C GLU A 115 -2.14 -9.37 6.91
N LEU A 116 -1.42 -10.38 7.42
CA LEU A 116 -0.29 -11.00 6.74
C LEU A 116 -0.20 -12.47 7.19
N ASP A 117 0.06 -13.36 6.24
CA ASP A 117 0.54 -14.70 6.55
C ASP A 117 1.97 -14.61 7.11
N VAL A 118 2.10 -14.54 8.42
CA VAL A 118 3.38 -14.33 9.11
C VAL A 118 4.35 -15.51 8.99
N GLU A 119 3.84 -16.71 8.73
CA GLU A 119 4.66 -17.92 8.59
C GLU A 119 5.24 -18.04 7.19
N GLY A 120 4.42 -17.91 6.15
CA GLY A 120 4.81 -18.14 4.75
C GLY A 120 5.05 -16.86 3.96
N TYR A 121 4.45 -15.72 4.37
CA TYR A 121 4.39 -14.50 3.56
C TYR A 121 3.74 -14.74 2.19
N GLU A 122 2.74 -15.64 2.16
CA GLU A 122 2.06 -16.05 0.93
C GLU A 122 0.93 -15.10 0.52
N TYR A 123 0.27 -14.41 1.49
CA TYR A 123 -0.76 -13.42 1.23
C TYR A 123 -0.69 -12.26 2.23
N ALA A 124 -1.19 -11.10 1.79
CA ALA A 124 -1.32 -9.89 2.60
C ALA A 124 -2.61 -9.15 2.25
N PHE A 125 -3.26 -8.55 3.26
CA PHE A 125 -4.35 -7.61 3.10
C PHE A 125 -3.81 -6.20 3.36
N VAL A 126 -4.03 -5.32 2.41
CA VAL A 126 -3.47 -3.96 2.42
C VAL A 126 -4.59 -2.95 2.33
N ALA A 127 -4.54 -1.93 3.17
CA ALA A 127 -5.44 -0.77 3.14
C ALA A 127 -4.67 0.52 2.83
N GLY A 128 -5.37 1.46 2.21
CA GLY A 128 -4.91 2.83 2.05
C GLY A 128 -5.26 3.72 3.25
N ASN A 129 -5.33 5.03 3.01
CA ASN A 129 -5.70 6.02 4.03
C ASN A 129 -7.22 6.16 4.24
N SER A 130 -8.03 5.46 3.46
CA SER A 130 -9.48 5.40 3.58
C SER A 130 -10.01 4.01 3.25
N THR A 131 -11.26 3.75 3.57
CA THR A 131 -11.96 2.49 3.28
C THR A 131 -12.22 2.26 1.78
N ASP A 132 -11.90 3.24 0.92
CA ASP A 132 -12.02 3.10 -0.54
C ASP A 132 -10.85 2.31 -1.16
N TYR A 133 -9.77 2.13 -0.40
CA TYR A 133 -8.54 1.50 -0.88
C TYR A 133 -8.25 0.23 -0.09
N LEU A 134 -8.42 -0.89 -0.76
CA LEU A 134 -8.23 -2.22 -0.18
C LEU A 134 -7.75 -3.20 -1.24
N TRP A 135 -6.73 -4.00 -0.89
CA TRP A 135 -6.14 -5.02 -1.76
C TRP A 135 -5.92 -6.33 -1.02
N LEU A 136 -6.15 -7.42 -1.74
CA LEU A 136 -5.63 -8.76 -1.43
C LEU A 136 -4.46 -9.02 -2.36
N LEU A 137 -3.27 -9.10 -1.80
CA LEU A 137 -2.04 -9.47 -2.50
C LEU A 137 -1.65 -10.91 -2.15
N ALA A 138 -1.10 -11.64 -3.11
CA ALA A 138 -0.58 -12.99 -2.88
C ALA A 138 0.65 -13.30 -3.74
N ARG A 139 1.42 -14.31 -3.33
CA ARG A 139 2.59 -14.77 -4.10
C ARG A 139 2.20 -15.55 -5.36
N THR A 140 0.95 -15.96 -5.46
CA THR A 140 0.37 -16.66 -6.60
C THR A 140 -0.86 -15.89 -7.13
N PRO A 141 -1.23 -16.06 -8.41
CA PRO A 141 -2.39 -15.37 -9.01
C PRO A 141 -3.72 -15.70 -8.35
N GLU A 142 -3.78 -16.78 -7.60
CA GLU A 142 -4.97 -17.28 -6.92
C GLU A 142 -4.67 -17.58 -5.47
N VAL A 143 -5.67 -17.49 -4.61
CA VAL A 143 -5.62 -17.88 -3.20
C VAL A 143 -6.66 -18.95 -2.90
N SER A 144 -6.54 -19.61 -1.74
CA SER A 144 -7.57 -20.56 -1.29
C SER A 144 -8.90 -19.84 -1.01
N GLU A 145 -9.99 -20.61 -1.08
CA GLU A 145 -11.33 -20.11 -0.72
C GLU A 145 -11.38 -19.57 0.71
N GLU A 146 -10.61 -20.17 1.62
CA GLU A 146 -10.51 -19.72 3.02
C GLU A 146 -9.90 -18.32 3.12
N VAL A 147 -8.79 -18.06 2.42
CA VAL A 147 -8.15 -16.74 2.39
C VAL A 147 -9.08 -15.70 1.75
N MET A 148 -9.72 -16.04 0.65
CA MET A 148 -10.69 -15.15 0.00
C MET A 148 -11.88 -14.82 0.92
N LYS A 149 -12.45 -15.83 1.58
CA LYS A 149 -13.54 -15.64 2.53
C LYS A 149 -13.11 -14.73 3.68
N ARG A 150 -11.93 -14.97 4.25
CA ARG A 150 -11.37 -14.14 5.32
C ARG A 150 -11.16 -12.70 4.87
N PHE A 151 -10.67 -12.49 3.64
CA PHE A 151 -10.54 -11.15 3.07
C PHE A 151 -11.88 -10.42 2.98
N ILE A 152 -12.94 -11.08 2.49
CA ILE A 152 -14.29 -10.52 2.39
C ILE A 152 -14.84 -10.18 3.79
N GLU A 153 -14.67 -11.05 4.77
CA GLU A 153 -15.13 -10.82 6.15
C GLU A 153 -14.39 -9.62 6.79
N ARG A 154 -13.08 -9.51 6.56
CA ARG A 154 -12.26 -8.41 7.09
C ARG A 154 -12.53 -7.08 6.40
N SER A 155 -12.94 -7.11 5.13
CA SER A 155 -13.29 -5.89 4.39
C SER A 155 -14.67 -5.33 4.72
N ALA A 156 -15.53 -6.13 5.35
CA ALA A 156 -16.88 -5.72 5.77
C ALA A 156 -16.95 -5.26 7.24
N ALA A 157 -15.88 -5.42 8.00
CA ALA A 157 -15.79 -5.06 9.41
C ALA A 157 -15.25 -3.63 9.60
#